data_da5332e057164a57e276a2b8a552e613
#
_entry.id   da5332e057164a57e276a2b8a552e613
#
_cell.length_a   1.000
_cell.length_b   1.000
_cell.length_c   1.000
_cell.angle_alpha   90.00
_cell.angle_beta   90.00
_cell.angle_gamma   90.00
#
_symmetry.space_group_name_H-M   'P 1'
#
loop_
_entity.id
_entity.type
_entity.pdbx_description
1 polymer ?
#
loop_
_entity_poly.entity_id
_entity_poly.type
_entity_poly.pdbx_seq_one_letter_code
_entity_poly.pdbx_strand_id
1 'polypeptide(L)'
;YIVITADKGLAGAYNHNVIKMAHELFEQGENNKLFVVGELGRQYFTKEGLEVDTEFKYTVQNPSLHRARVITERILELYNNNELDEVYIIYTKMENSFSMEAEMMKLLPLVKEDFMGKAPVDIYQEEIKADTTMQDILEHVVPNYVNGFIYGALAVSYTHLRAHETRRHL
;
A
#
# COMPACT_ATOMS: atom_id res chain seq x y z
N TYR A 1 8.01 -4.29 -3.12
CA TYR A 1 6.94 -3.32 -3.43
C TYR A 1 5.56 -3.98 -3.32
N ILE A 2 4.66 -3.37 -2.56
CA ILE A 2 3.22 -3.69 -2.58
C ILE A 2 2.58 -2.81 -3.65
N VAL A 3 1.93 -3.42 -4.62
CA VAL A 3 1.32 -2.70 -5.75
C VAL A 3 -0.19 -2.88 -5.72
N ILE A 4 -0.93 -1.80 -5.58
CA ILE A 4 -2.40 -1.82 -5.52
C ILE A 4 -2.96 -1.51 -6.90
N THR A 5 -3.60 -2.50 -7.52
CA THR A 5 -4.26 -2.40 -8.83
C THR A 5 -5.72 -2.84 -8.72
N ALA A 6 -6.49 -2.65 -9.78
CA ALA A 6 -7.86 -3.14 -9.86
C ALA A 6 -7.94 -4.66 -10.13
N ASP A 7 -9.07 -5.26 -9.77
CA ASP A 7 -9.37 -6.66 -10.11
C ASP A 7 -9.95 -6.78 -11.52
N LYS A 8 -10.76 -5.82 -11.96
CA LYS A 8 -11.49 -5.83 -13.21
C LYS A 8 -11.63 -4.43 -13.80
N GLY A 9 -11.98 -4.38 -15.07
CA GLY A 9 -12.44 -3.17 -15.73
C GLY A 9 -11.35 -2.37 -16.40
N LEU A 10 -11.79 -1.50 -17.29
CA LEU A 10 -10.95 -0.55 -17.99
C LEU A 10 -10.82 0.72 -17.12
N ALA A 11 -10.15 0.59 -15.99
CA ALA A 11 -9.90 1.74 -15.13
C ALA A 11 -8.82 2.70 -15.71
N GLY A 12 -8.72 2.71 -17.04
CA GLY A 12 -7.97 3.72 -17.79
C GLY A 12 -6.56 4.00 -17.25
N ALA A 13 -6.25 5.28 -17.13
CA ALA A 13 -4.96 5.77 -16.66
C ALA A 13 -4.63 5.35 -15.23
N TYR A 14 -5.61 5.02 -14.41
CA TYR A 14 -5.43 4.59 -13.02
C TYR A 14 -4.47 3.39 -12.88
N ASN A 15 -4.83 2.26 -13.47
CA ASN A 15 -3.98 1.07 -13.39
C ASN A 15 -2.69 1.23 -14.18
N HIS A 16 -2.76 1.90 -15.33
CA HIS A 16 -1.60 2.10 -16.19
C HIS A 16 -0.48 2.85 -15.46
N ASN A 17 -0.80 3.93 -14.76
CA ASN A 17 0.21 4.74 -14.07
C ASN A 17 0.86 3.99 -12.90
N VAL A 18 0.06 3.27 -12.10
CA VAL A 18 0.56 2.45 -10.99
C VAL A 18 1.44 1.30 -11.53
N ILE A 19 0.98 0.58 -12.54
CA ILE A 19 1.73 -0.52 -13.15
C ILE A 19 3.03 -0.03 -13.77
N LYS A 20 3.01 1.08 -14.50
CA LYS A 20 4.20 1.67 -15.11
C LYS A 20 5.21 2.06 -14.05
N MET A 21 4.80 2.77 -13.00
CA MET A 21 5.69 3.14 -11.89
C MET A 21 6.32 1.91 -11.22
N ALA A 22 5.52 0.88 -10.94
CA ALA A 22 6.01 -0.34 -10.33
C ALA A 22 7.01 -1.09 -11.23
N HIS A 23 6.75 -1.15 -12.53
CA HIS A 23 7.64 -1.78 -13.50
C HIS A 23 8.99 -1.05 -13.56
N GLU A 24 8.98 0.27 -13.72
CA GLU A 24 10.20 1.09 -13.77
C GLU A 24 11.04 0.94 -12.49
N LEU A 25 10.40 0.96 -11.32
CA LEU A 25 11.09 0.79 -10.03
C LEU A 25 11.66 -0.62 -9.86
N PHE A 26 10.94 -1.64 -10.33
CA PHE A 26 11.42 -3.01 -10.28
C PHE A 26 12.66 -3.21 -11.14
N GLU A 27 12.71 -2.64 -12.34
CA GLU A 27 13.85 -2.74 -13.25
C GLU A 27 15.09 -1.96 -12.76
N GLN A 28 14.89 -0.88 -12.00
CA GLN A 28 15.98 -0.05 -11.49
C GLN A 28 16.68 -0.62 -10.26
N GLY A 29 16.05 -1.54 -9.56
CA GLY A 29 16.55 -2.11 -8.31
C GLY A 29 17.07 -3.55 -8.48
N GLU A 30 17.84 -3.99 -7.49
CA GLU A 30 18.27 -5.37 -7.38
C GLU A 30 17.54 -6.07 -6.23
N ASN A 31 17.29 -7.38 -6.41
CA ASN A 31 16.60 -8.21 -5.39
C ASN A 31 15.21 -7.71 -4.96
N ASN A 32 14.47 -7.13 -5.88
CA ASN A 32 13.12 -6.66 -5.64
C ASN A 32 12.10 -7.80 -5.66
N LYS A 33 11.08 -7.70 -4.78
CA LYS A 33 9.90 -8.56 -4.81
C LYS A 33 8.64 -7.74 -5.03
N LEU A 34 7.72 -8.27 -5.82
CA LEU A 34 6.40 -7.68 -6.09
C LEU A 34 5.31 -8.43 -5.33
N PHE A 35 4.56 -7.70 -4.54
CA PHE A 35 3.36 -8.15 -3.84
C PHE A 35 2.15 -7.42 -4.44
N VAL A 36 1.45 -8.06 -5.34
CA VAL A 36 0.41 -7.40 -6.13
C VAL A 36 -0.98 -7.67 -5.55
N VAL A 37 -1.69 -6.60 -5.20
CA VAL A 37 -3.10 -6.64 -4.88
C VAL A 37 -3.88 -6.25 -6.13
N GLY A 38 -4.86 -7.07 -6.50
CA GLY A 38 -5.65 -6.87 -7.71
C GLY A 38 -5.20 -7.75 -8.87
N GLU A 39 -6.18 -8.27 -9.59
CA GLU A 39 -5.95 -9.27 -10.64
C GLU A 39 -5.28 -8.68 -11.88
N LEU A 40 -5.60 -7.43 -12.25
CA LEU A 40 -5.03 -6.79 -13.44
C LEU A 40 -3.52 -6.62 -13.36
N GLY A 41 -3.02 -6.19 -12.20
CA GLY A 41 -1.59 -6.08 -11.97
C GLY A 41 -0.90 -7.44 -12.00
N ARG A 42 -1.49 -8.44 -11.35
CA ARG A 42 -0.96 -9.81 -11.37
C ARG A 42 -0.79 -10.34 -12.80
N GLN A 43 -1.84 -10.23 -13.61
CA GLN A 43 -1.80 -10.67 -15.01
C GLN A 43 -0.74 -9.92 -15.82
N TYR A 44 -0.65 -8.61 -15.64
CA TYR A 44 0.35 -7.80 -16.34
C TYR A 44 1.77 -8.24 -15.99
N PHE A 45 2.15 -8.24 -14.71
CA PHE A 45 3.52 -8.54 -14.30
C PHE A 45 3.93 -9.99 -14.61
N THR A 46 2.99 -10.94 -14.47
CA THR A 46 3.23 -12.32 -14.88
C THR A 46 3.48 -12.44 -16.38
N LYS A 47 2.72 -11.72 -17.20
CA LYS A 47 2.89 -11.70 -18.65
C LYS A 47 4.22 -11.10 -19.06
N GLU A 48 4.66 -10.05 -18.38
CA GLU A 48 5.98 -9.43 -18.59
C GLU A 48 7.15 -10.26 -18.04
N GLY A 49 6.87 -11.40 -17.40
CA GLY A 49 7.89 -12.30 -16.84
C GLY A 49 8.52 -11.80 -15.55
N LEU A 50 7.91 -10.84 -14.86
CA LEU A 50 8.38 -10.38 -13.57
C LEU A 50 7.94 -11.33 -12.46
N GLU A 51 8.82 -11.54 -11.49
CA GLU A 51 8.54 -12.41 -10.35
C GLU A 51 7.57 -11.73 -9.37
N VAL A 52 6.35 -12.23 -9.36
CA VAL A 52 5.30 -11.83 -8.41
C VAL A 52 5.15 -12.90 -7.35
N ASP A 53 5.00 -12.50 -6.07
CA ASP A 53 4.73 -13.47 -5.00
C ASP A 53 3.41 -14.21 -5.28
N THR A 54 3.50 -15.53 -5.44
CA THR A 54 2.37 -16.38 -5.87
C THR A 54 1.40 -16.70 -4.73
N GLU A 55 1.81 -16.56 -3.49
CA GLU A 55 0.96 -16.76 -2.31
C GLU A 55 0.16 -15.50 -1.98
N PHE A 56 0.62 -14.35 -2.44
CA PHE A 56 -0.01 -13.05 -2.22
C PHE A 56 -1.14 -12.81 -3.23
N LYS A 57 -2.31 -13.43 -2.99
CA LYS A 57 -3.48 -13.39 -3.89
C LYS A 57 -4.62 -12.59 -3.29
N TYR A 58 -4.42 -11.31 -3.08
CA TYR A 58 -5.44 -10.43 -2.52
C TYR A 58 -6.11 -9.58 -3.60
N THR A 59 -7.37 -9.25 -3.36
CA THR A 59 -8.22 -8.44 -4.24
C THR A 59 -8.55 -7.10 -3.58
N VAL A 60 -8.95 -6.11 -4.37
CA VAL A 60 -9.39 -4.81 -3.85
C VAL A 60 -10.89 -4.76 -3.59
N GLN A 61 -11.64 -5.81 -3.94
CA GLN A 61 -13.09 -5.86 -3.73
C GLN A 61 -13.43 -5.87 -2.24
N ASN A 62 -14.47 -5.09 -1.87
CA ASN A 62 -14.97 -5.00 -0.50
C ASN A 62 -13.85 -4.73 0.52
N PRO A 63 -13.15 -3.58 0.44
CA PRO A 63 -12.09 -3.26 1.37
C PRO A 63 -12.63 -3.21 2.80
N SER A 64 -11.90 -3.81 3.73
CA SER A 64 -12.20 -3.79 5.14
C SER A 64 -10.91 -3.75 5.94
N LEU A 65 -11.01 -3.31 7.20
CA LEU A 65 -9.87 -3.35 8.12
C LEU A 65 -9.34 -4.76 8.33
N HIS A 66 -10.23 -5.76 8.31
CA HIS A 66 -9.83 -7.15 8.41
C HIS A 66 -8.99 -7.61 7.22
N ARG A 67 -9.39 -7.28 5.99
CA ARG A 67 -8.62 -7.60 4.78
C ARG A 67 -7.27 -6.91 4.76
N ALA A 68 -7.23 -5.63 5.13
CA ALA A 68 -5.98 -4.90 5.26
C ALA A 68 -5.07 -5.54 6.33
N ARG A 69 -5.64 -6.03 7.43
CA ARG A 69 -4.90 -6.72 8.48
C ARG A 69 -4.25 -8.00 7.98
N VAL A 70 -4.95 -8.82 7.20
CA VAL A 70 -4.40 -10.05 6.62
C VAL A 70 -3.18 -9.74 5.73
N ILE A 71 -3.29 -8.72 4.89
CA ILE A 71 -2.17 -8.25 4.05
C ILE A 71 -1.01 -7.75 4.93
N THR A 72 -1.32 -6.93 5.93
CA THR A 72 -0.33 -6.36 6.87
C THR A 72 0.42 -7.46 7.61
N GLU A 73 -0.28 -8.45 8.16
CA GLU A 73 0.32 -9.57 8.89
C GLU A 73 1.30 -10.35 8.02
N ARG A 74 0.93 -10.62 6.77
CA ARG A 74 1.83 -11.30 5.82
C ARG A 74 3.11 -10.50 5.54
N ILE A 75 2.99 -9.22 5.31
CA ILE A 75 4.15 -8.34 5.05
C ILE A 75 5.02 -8.20 6.29
N LEU A 76 4.44 -8.02 7.47
CA LEU A 76 5.18 -7.92 8.73
C LEU A 76 5.89 -9.24 9.08
N GLU A 77 5.27 -10.39 8.81
CA GLU A 77 5.91 -11.69 8.98
C GLU A 77 7.19 -11.79 8.15
N LEU A 78 7.12 -11.46 6.86
CA LEU A 78 8.28 -11.47 5.96
C LEU A 78 9.35 -10.48 6.39
N TYR A 79 8.95 -9.29 6.81
CA TYR A 79 9.86 -8.27 7.30
C TYR A 79 10.56 -8.68 8.60
N ASN A 80 9.83 -9.21 9.57
CA ASN A 80 10.37 -9.66 10.85
C ASN A 80 11.28 -10.89 10.71
N ASN A 81 11.06 -11.71 9.69
CA ASN A 81 11.91 -12.85 9.35
C ASN A 81 13.16 -12.46 8.54
N ASN A 82 13.42 -11.17 8.35
CA ASN A 82 14.52 -10.63 7.54
C ASN A 82 14.49 -11.08 6.06
N GLU A 83 13.32 -11.39 5.53
CA GLU A 83 13.13 -11.66 4.11
C GLU A 83 12.93 -10.38 3.29
N LEU A 84 12.55 -9.29 3.97
CA LEU A 84 12.40 -7.95 3.40
C LEU A 84 13.18 -6.95 4.24
N ASP A 85 13.95 -6.07 3.59
CA ASP A 85 14.72 -5.00 4.24
C ASP A 85 13.93 -3.70 4.27
N GLU A 86 13.21 -3.40 3.18
CA GLU A 86 12.37 -2.23 3.02
C GLU A 86 11.05 -2.61 2.37
N VAL A 87 9.98 -1.94 2.76
CA VAL A 87 8.65 -2.15 2.19
C VAL A 87 8.09 -0.82 1.70
N TYR A 88 7.76 -0.77 0.42
CA TYR A 88 7.11 0.35 -0.24
C TYR A 88 5.73 -0.04 -0.73
N ILE A 89 4.81 0.90 -0.75
CA ILE A 89 3.50 0.72 -1.37
C ILE A 89 3.37 1.67 -2.56
N ILE A 90 2.89 1.14 -3.68
CA ILE A 90 2.58 1.90 -4.90
C ILE A 90 1.07 1.82 -5.11
N TYR A 91 0.42 2.96 -5.11
CA TYR A 91 -1.02 3.06 -5.15
C TYR A 91 -1.45 4.35 -5.85
N THR A 92 -2.74 4.48 -6.11
CA THR A 92 -3.29 5.73 -6.62
C THR A 92 -3.77 6.60 -5.47
N LYS A 93 -3.24 7.80 -5.40
CA LYS A 93 -3.69 8.85 -4.48
C LYS A 93 -4.69 9.76 -5.18
N MET A 94 -5.77 10.09 -4.50
CA MET A 94 -6.68 11.15 -4.91
C MET A 94 -6.21 12.47 -4.36
N GLU A 95 -5.82 13.40 -5.23
CA GLU A 95 -5.51 14.77 -4.81
C GLU A 95 -6.79 15.63 -4.68
N ASN A 96 -7.72 15.40 -5.59
CA ASN A 96 -9.04 16.03 -5.59
C ASN A 96 -10.02 15.15 -6.40
N SER A 97 -11.27 15.57 -6.53
CA SER A 97 -12.31 14.80 -7.23
C SER A 97 -12.01 14.54 -8.72
N PHE A 98 -11.02 15.20 -9.30
CA PHE A 98 -10.69 15.16 -10.72
C PHE A 98 -9.26 14.71 -11.01
N SER A 99 -8.37 14.71 -10.02
CA SER A 99 -6.96 14.38 -10.19
C SER A 99 -6.56 13.17 -9.36
N MET A 100 -5.96 12.21 -10.04
CA MET A 100 -5.41 11.00 -9.45
C MET A 100 -4.01 10.77 -9.96
N GLU A 101 -3.10 10.48 -9.05
CA GLU A 101 -1.70 10.23 -9.36
C GLU A 101 -1.24 8.92 -8.73
N ALA A 102 -0.36 8.22 -9.44
CA ALA A 102 0.36 7.11 -8.85
C ALA A 102 1.40 7.66 -7.87
N GLU A 103 1.40 7.13 -6.66
CA GLU A 103 2.34 7.53 -5.61
C GLU A 103 3.02 6.29 -5.03
N MET A 104 4.28 6.44 -4.71
CA MET A 104 5.03 5.47 -3.93
C MET A 104 5.29 6.02 -2.54
N MET A 105 5.05 5.22 -1.52
CA MET A 105 5.35 5.57 -0.14
C MET A 105 6.08 4.44 0.57
N LYS A 106 7.08 4.78 1.37
CA LYS A 106 7.78 3.83 2.21
C LYS A 106 6.94 3.49 3.44
N LEU A 107 6.66 2.22 3.64
CA LEU A 107 5.95 1.73 4.82
C LEU A 107 6.89 1.25 5.93
N LEU A 108 7.99 0.60 5.56
CA LEU A 108 8.96 0.03 6.51
C LEU A 108 10.39 0.22 5.98
N PRO A 109 11.38 0.41 6.87
CA PRO A 109 11.22 0.70 8.29
C PRO A 109 10.61 2.09 8.52
N LEU A 110 9.91 2.25 9.65
CA LEU A 110 9.46 3.56 10.11
C LEU A 110 10.61 4.28 10.79
N VAL A 111 10.92 5.50 10.37
CA VAL A 111 11.92 6.36 10.99
C VAL A 111 11.24 7.54 11.68
N LYS A 112 11.87 8.05 12.73
CA LYS A 112 11.30 9.11 13.56
C LYS A 112 10.93 10.36 12.74
N GLU A 113 11.71 10.66 11.71
CA GLU A 113 11.53 11.79 10.80
C GLU A 113 10.21 11.71 10.02
N ASP A 114 9.71 10.51 9.74
CA ASP A 114 8.43 10.31 9.03
C ASP A 114 7.23 10.80 9.84
N PHE A 115 7.37 10.86 11.18
CA PHE A 115 6.33 11.32 12.09
C PHE A 115 6.43 12.79 12.44
N MET A 116 7.63 13.37 12.42
CA MET A 116 7.86 14.76 12.89
C MET A 116 7.39 15.81 11.88
N GLY A 117 7.20 15.47 10.61
CA GLY A 117 6.80 16.42 9.55
C GLY A 117 5.29 16.54 9.33
N LYS A 118 4.45 15.72 9.97
CA LYS A 118 3.00 15.62 9.70
C LYS A 118 2.09 15.76 10.93
N ALA A 119 2.65 16.01 12.10
CA ALA A 119 1.84 16.29 13.28
C ALA A 119 1.22 17.68 13.17
N PRO A 120 -0.11 17.84 13.30
CA PRO A 120 -0.70 19.16 13.51
C PRO A 120 -0.07 19.80 14.74
N VAL A 121 0.31 21.05 14.64
CA VAL A 121 1.08 21.82 15.65
C VAL A 121 0.37 21.96 17.00
N ASP A 122 -0.86 21.49 17.13
CA ASP A 122 -1.73 21.65 18.30
C ASP A 122 -1.98 20.41 19.14
N ILE A 123 -1.22 19.34 18.96
CA ILE A 123 -1.24 18.25 19.95
C ILE A 123 -0.32 18.66 21.09
N TYR A 124 -0.92 19.10 22.20
CA TYR A 124 -0.23 19.24 23.49
C TYR A 124 0.66 18.01 23.71
N GLN A 125 1.96 18.24 23.85
CA GLN A 125 2.89 17.27 24.36
C GLN A 125 2.55 17.04 25.83
N GLU A 126 1.53 16.26 26.13
CA GLU A 126 1.51 15.55 27.39
C GLU A 126 2.72 14.62 27.35
N GLU A 127 3.68 14.88 28.23
CA GLU A 127 4.72 13.94 28.56
C GLU A 127 4.02 12.66 29.00
N ILE A 128 3.85 11.73 28.07
CA ILE A 128 3.42 10.38 28.39
C ILE A 128 4.60 9.80 29.18
N LYS A 129 4.54 9.91 30.49
CA LYS A 129 5.34 9.11 31.42
C LYS A 129 4.83 7.68 31.34
N ALA A 130 5.17 7.00 30.27
CA ALA A 130 4.97 5.57 30.16
C ALA A 130 6.28 4.89 30.51
N ASP A 131 6.25 3.96 31.43
CA ASP A 131 7.31 2.99 31.68
C ASP A 131 7.57 2.06 30.48
N THR A 132 7.08 2.44 29.32
CA THR A 132 7.12 1.69 28.06
C THR A 132 8.33 2.15 27.28
N THR A 133 9.19 1.22 26.89
CA THR A 133 10.35 1.55 26.05
C THR A 133 9.89 2.02 24.68
N MET A 134 10.71 2.85 24.00
CA MET A 134 10.43 3.28 22.62
C MET A 134 10.18 2.07 21.69
N GLN A 135 10.84 0.97 21.96
CA GLN A 135 10.69 -0.28 21.23
C GLN A 135 9.30 -0.90 21.39
N ASP A 136 8.76 -0.92 22.62
CA ASP A 136 7.40 -1.42 22.89
C ASP A 136 6.35 -0.56 22.18
N ILE A 137 6.54 0.77 22.15
CA ILE A 137 5.67 1.69 21.43
C ILE A 137 5.71 1.39 19.93
N LEU A 138 6.87 1.21 19.34
CA LEU A 138 7.03 0.90 17.92
C LEU A 138 6.41 -0.46 17.57
N GLU A 139 6.58 -1.49 18.38
CA GLU A 139 5.99 -2.81 18.17
C GLU A 139 4.45 -2.78 18.13
N HIS A 140 3.82 -1.88 18.88
CA HIS A 140 2.36 -1.71 18.88
C HIS A 140 1.86 -0.74 17.81
N VAL A 141 2.61 0.33 17.54
CA VAL A 141 2.20 1.38 16.58
C VAL A 141 2.40 0.94 15.13
N VAL A 142 3.50 0.25 14.83
CA VAL A 142 3.84 -0.16 13.46
C VAL A 142 2.75 -0.99 12.79
N PRO A 143 2.21 -2.07 13.40
CA PRO A 143 1.16 -2.85 12.76
C PRO A 143 -0.10 -2.03 12.47
N ASN A 144 -0.50 -1.16 13.39
CA ASN A 144 -1.68 -0.32 13.22
C ASN A 144 -1.48 0.75 12.14
N TYR A 145 -0.30 1.35 12.06
CA TYR A 145 0.04 2.32 11.03
C TYR A 145 0.02 1.67 9.64
N VAL A 146 0.69 0.54 9.46
CA VAL A 146 0.74 -0.19 8.19
C VAL A 146 -0.65 -0.65 7.78
N ASN A 147 -1.42 -1.22 8.72
CA ASN A 147 -2.79 -1.66 8.47
C ASN A 147 -3.70 -0.50 8.04
N GLY A 148 -3.63 0.63 8.73
CA GLY A 148 -4.43 1.82 8.38
C GLY A 148 -4.07 2.37 7.00
N PHE A 149 -2.79 2.37 6.65
CA PHE A 149 -2.32 2.83 5.34
C PHE A 149 -2.77 1.90 4.21
N ILE A 150 -2.61 0.59 4.37
CA ILE A 150 -3.06 -0.40 3.39
C ILE A 150 -4.59 -0.33 3.22
N TYR A 151 -5.34 -0.21 4.30
CA TYR A 151 -6.79 -0.03 4.23
C TYR A 151 -7.17 1.21 3.43
N GLY A 152 -6.53 2.34 3.69
CA GLY A 152 -6.76 3.59 2.94
C GLY A 152 -6.49 3.44 1.45
N ALA A 153 -5.39 2.81 1.09
CA ALA A 153 -5.03 2.55 -0.31
C ALA A 153 -6.05 1.62 -1.01
N LEU A 154 -6.51 0.57 -0.35
CA LEU A 154 -7.56 -0.32 -0.85
C LEU A 154 -8.89 0.41 -1.03
N ALA A 155 -9.28 1.24 -0.07
CA ALA A 155 -10.53 1.99 -0.10
C ALA A 155 -10.57 3.00 -1.24
N VAL A 156 -9.49 3.74 -1.48
CA VAL A 156 -9.36 4.66 -2.62
C VAL A 156 -9.48 3.92 -3.93
N SER A 157 -8.77 2.80 -4.08
CA SER A 157 -8.84 1.95 -5.28
C SER A 157 -10.25 1.46 -5.57
N TYR A 158 -10.92 0.94 -4.56
CA TYR A 158 -12.29 0.42 -4.70
C TYR A 158 -13.32 1.50 -5.03
N THR A 159 -13.25 2.65 -4.37
CA THR A 159 -14.16 3.78 -4.61
C THR A 159 -14.05 4.28 -6.04
N HIS A 160 -12.83 4.38 -6.55
CA HIS A 160 -12.59 4.79 -7.93
C HIS A 160 -13.18 3.81 -8.95
N LEU A 161 -12.99 2.51 -8.72
CA LEU A 161 -13.55 1.47 -9.60
C LEU A 161 -15.08 1.55 -9.67
N ARG A 162 -15.74 1.72 -8.54
CA ARG A 162 -17.21 1.86 -8.50
C ARG A 162 -17.69 3.11 -9.23
N ALA A 163 -17.01 4.22 -9.09
CA ALA A 163 -17.38 5.47 -9.78
C ALA A 163 -17.30 5.34 -11.31
N HIS A 164 -16.35 4.57 -11.84
CA HIS A 164 -16.24 4.28 -13.27
C HIS A 164 -17.30 3.31 -13.76
N GLU A 165 -17.66 2.29 -13.00
CA GLU A 165 -18.72 1.34 -13.34
C GLU A 165 -20.08 2.04 -13.42
N THR A 166 -20.39 2.92 -12.47
CA THR A 166 -21.68 3.65 -12.45
C THR A 166 -21.84 4.60 -13.64
N ARG A 167 -20.75 5.21 -14.11
CA ARG A 167 -20.80 6.09 -15.30
C ARG A 167 -21.01 5.36 -16.63
N ARG A 168 -20.81 4.06 -16.68
CA ARG A 168 -21.04 3.24 -17.89
C ARG A 168 -22.48 2.76 -18.04
N HIS A 169 -23.29 2.89 -17.01
CA HIS A 169 -24.70 2.48 -17.00
C HIS A 169 -25.67 3.67 -17.09
N LEU A 170 -25.17 4.88 -17.32
CA LEU A 170 -25.92 6.09 -17.69
C LEU A 170 -25.64 6.47 -19.13
#